data_216ae65b9c5f6be495985ed4d84ca4b1
#
_entry.id   216ae65b9c5f6be495985ed4d84ca4b1
#
_cell.length_a   1.000
_cell.length_b   1.000
_cell.length_c   1.000
_cell.angle_alpha   90.00
_cell.angle_beta   90.00
_cell.angle_gamma   90.00
#
_symmetry.space_group_name_H-M   'P 1'
#
loop_
_entity.id
_entity.type
_entity.pdbx_description
1 polymer ?
#
loop_
_entity_poly.entity_id
_entity_poly.type
_entity_poly.pdbx_seq_one_letter_code
_entity_poly.pdbx_strand_id
1 'polypeptide(L)'
;HLLKGVLRNHDTSKFDIYIFDTIVNRPLNDPYLQAIEDSTLNYIHIGDNSLDICLEIVQEYKLDVAIDLMGYTDDKNVCKLFSKRIATVQINYLGYPGTTGCKHLHDCIIADKIVIPQHHEQYYEEDVVRLPDCYLCSDNTNAIADLNNLDTQKPCPLDKAGFIFCCFNNIWKITSKEFDIWMRLLKKNPGSILWLRSDLETAIQNLKLEAKARNINPDRLIFAEKTDMAEHLARHQKADLFLDTFAYNAHATALDALWAGLPVLTMQGNNFPSRVGSSILSAAELPELITTSEHEYESKAQWLVDHPDELRQLKDRLIKNRLKCSL
;
A
#
# COMPACT_ATOMS: atom_id res chain seq x y z
N HIS A 1 5.92 4.95 7.69
CA HIS A 1 6.66 5.52 6.56
C HIS A 1 5.79 6.44 5.71
N LEU A 2 4.49 6.20 5.54
CA LEU A 2 3.58 7.00 4.70
C LEU A 2 3.43 8.45 5.20
N LEU A 3 3.28 8.65 6.51
CA LEU A 3 3.01 9.97 7.09
C LEU A 3 4.25 10.84 7.31
N LYS A 4 5.46 10.29 7.20
CA LYS A 4 6.69 11.05 7.49
C LYS A 4 6.80 12.33 6.68
N GLY A 5 6.48 12.27 5.38
CA GLY A 5 6.47 13.45 4.52
C GLY A 5 5.41 14.47 4.91
N VAL A 6 4.22 14.02 5.27
CA VAL A 6 3.10 14.89 5.73
C VAL A 6 3.50 15.62 7.01
N LEU A 7 3.98 14.89 8.02
CA LEU A 7 4.37 15.47 9.31
C LEU A 7 5.49 16.51 9.16
N ARG A 8 6.52 16.20 8.34
CA ARG A 8 7.64 17.12 8.07
C ARG A 8 7.22 18.43 7.42
N ASN A 9 6.20 18.38 6.53
CA ASN A 9 5.75 19.55 5.77
C ASN A 9 4.52 20.24 6.40
N HIS A 10 4.12 19.85 7.60
CA HIS A 10 2.98 20.44 8.27
C HIS A 10 3.30 21.86 8.77
N ASP A 11 2.32 22.75 8.67
CA ASP A 11 2.48 24.16 9.09
C ASP A 11 2.31 24.29 10.62
N THR A 12 3.40 24.13 11.35
CA THR A 12 3.44 24.23 12.82
C THR A 12 3.18 25.65 13.35
N SER A 13 3.11 26.66 12.47
CA SER A 13 2.69 28.01 12.89
C SER A 13 1.18 28.14 13.05
N LYS A 14 0.41 27.19 12.50
CA LYS A 14 -1.06 27.18 12.53
C LYS A 14 -1.63 26.01 13.34
N PHE A 15 -0.87 24.93 13.50
CA PHE A 15 -1.34 23.70 14.12
C PHE A 15 -0.35 23.16 15.14
N ASP A 16 -0.85 22.87 16.33
CA ASP A 16 -0.15 22.08 17.33
C ASP A 16 -0.46 20.59 17.09
N ILE A 17 0.56 19.82 16.72
CA ILE A 17 0.40 18.41 16.35
C ILE A 17 0.83 17.53 17.52
N TYR A 18 -0.03 16.59 17.86
CA TYR A 18 0.20 15.55 18.87
C TYR A 18 0.11 14.18 18.22
N ILE A 19 1.07 13.32 18.49
CA ILE A 19 1.10 11.94 18.00
C ILE A 19 0.94 11.02 19.19
N PHE A 20 -0.21 10.36 19.26
CA PHE A 20 -0.48 9.34 20.29
C PHE A 20 -0.14 7.97 19.72
N ASP A 21 0.96 7.38 20.23
CA ASP A 21 1.37 6.03 19.86
C ASP A 21 0.66 5.00 20.73
N THR A 22 -0.12 4.15 20.06
CA THR A 22 -0.93 3.09 20.70
C THR A 22 -0.28 1.71 20.63
N ILE A 23 0.95 1.59 20.11
CA ILE A 23 1.65 0.31 19.95
C ILE A 23 2.03 -0.24 21.34
N VAL A 24 1.56 -1.45 21.64
CA VAL A 24 1.95 -2.18 22.85
C VAL A 24 3.28 -2.90 22.62
N ASN A 25 4.16 -2.95 23.64
CA ASN A 25 5.49 -3.57 23.54
C ASN A 25 6.30 -3.00 22.35
N ARG A 26 6.39 -1.72 22.28
CA ARG A 26 7.06 -0.95 21.23
C ARG A 26 8.47 -1.50 20.93
N PRO A 27 8.85 -1.71 19.66
CA PRO A 27 10.22 -2.07 19.30
C PRO A 27 11.19 -0.93 19.63
N LEU A 28 12.26 -1.23 20.37
CA LEU A 28 13.22 -0.23 20.87
C LEU A 28 14.07 0.45 19.77
N ASN A 29 14.14 -0.15 18.57
CA ASN A 29 15.02 0.30 17.48
C ASN A 29 14.27 0.46 16.15
N ASP A 30 13.09 1.07 16.15
CA ASP A 30 12.38 1.38 14.92
C ASP A 30 12.82 2.75 14.38
N PRO A 31 13.50 2.82 13.22
CA PRO A 31 14.01 4.08 12.67
C PRO A 31 12.90 5.06 12.28
N TYR A 32 11.68 4.59 12.03
CA TYR A 32 10.54 5.47 11.74
C TYR A 32 9.99 6.10 13.01
N LEU A 33 9.93 5.35 14.10
CA LEU A 33 9.55 5.90 15.41
C LEU A 33 10.59 6.92 15.86
N GLN A 34 11.88 6.61 15.76
CA GLN A 34 12.93 7.54 16.10
C GLN A 34 12.83 8.83 15.29
N ALA A 35 12.58 8.75 13.98
CA ALA A 35 12.42 9.94 13.13
C ALA A 35 11.18 10.78 13.51
N ILE A 36 10.14 10.19 14.07
CA ILE A 36 8.97 10.91 14.60
C ILE A 36 9.31 11.56 15.94
N GLU A 37 9.98 10.83 16.85
CA GLU A 37 10.42 11.37 18.15
C GLU A 37 11.40 12.53 18.01
N ASP A 38 12.32 12.44 17.07
CA ASP A 38 13.31 13.50 16.76
C ASP A 38 12.66 14.69 16.03
N SER A 39 11.43 14.56 15.58
CA SER A 39 10.66 15.67 15.01
C SER A 39 10.27 16.68 16.12
N THR A 40 9.97 17.92 15.71
CA THR A 40 9.48 18.96 16.64
C THR A 40 8.03 18.74 17.12
N LEU A 41 7.45 17.59 16.81
CA LEU A 41 6.08 17.23 17.14
C LEU A 41 5.98 16.62 18.54
N ASN A 42 4.85 16.84 19.20
CA ASN A 42 4.58 16.27 20.51
C ASN A 42 4.26 14.78 20.37
N TYR A 43 5.18 13.93 20.75
CA TYR A 43 5.01 12.48 20.71
C TYR A 43 4.68 11.95 22.12
N ILE A 44 3.58 11.20 22.20
CA ILE A 44 3.05 10.65 23.47
C ILE A 44 2.77 9.16 23.29
N HIS A 45 3.53 8.31 23.98
CA HIS A 45 3.28 6.88 24.01
C HIS A 45 2.21 6.54 25.04
N ILE A 46 1.11 5.91 24.59
CA ILE A 46 -0.02 5.50 25.44
C ILE A 46 -0.33 4.01 25.33
N GLY A 47 0.35 3.27 24.45
CA GLY A 47 0.02 1.90 24.09
C GLY A 47 0.08 0.88 25.23
N ASP A 48 0.88 1.12 26.28
CA ASP A 48 1.03 0.21 27.41
C ASP A 48 0.00 0.48 28.54
N ASN A 49 -0.85 1.48 28.39
CA ASN A 49 -1.86 1.86 29.37
C ASN A 49 -3.21 1.17 29.14
N SER A 50 -4.04 1.13 30.18
CA SER A 50 -5.45 0.76 30.04
C SER A 50 -6.22 1.80 29.22
N LEU A 51 -7.36 1.42 28.66
CA LEU A 51 -8.21 2.34 27.89
C LEU A 51 -8.60 3.58 28.69
N ASP A 52 -8.92 3.42 29.99
CA ASP A 52 -9.34 4.54 30.85
C ASP A 52 -8.20 5.54 31.05
N ILE A 53 -6.97 5.06 31.29
CA ILE A 53 -5.78 5.91 31.41
C ILE A 53 -5.48 6.60 30.06
N CYS A 54 -5.58 5.88 28.95
CA CYS A 54 -5.42 6.48 27.60
C CYS A 54 -6.41 7.62 27.38
N LEU A 55 -7.67 7.43 27.78
CA LEU A 55 -8.72 8.48 27.69
C LEU A 55 -8.40 9.69 28.54
N GLU A 56 -7.99 9.49 29.79
CA GLU A 56 -7.58 10.57 30.69
C GLU A 56 -6.44 11.39 30.06
N ILE A 57 -5.38 10.71 29.59
CA ILE A 57 -4.24 11.38 28.94
C ILE A 57 -4.70 12.20 27.73
N VAL A 58 -5.45 11.59 26.80
CA VAL A 58 -5.86 12.29 25.55
C VAL A 58 -6.77 13.48 25.85
N GLN A 59 -7.69 13.37 26.83
CA GLN A 59 -8.61 14.45 27.19
C GLN A 59 -7.92 15.69 27.78
N GLU A 60 -6.75 15.55 28.41
CA GLU A 60 -5.97 16.67 28.92
C GLU A 60 -5.54 17.65 27.81
N TYR A 61 -5.35 17.15 26.57
CA TYR A 61 -4.89 17.95 25.43
C TYR A 61 -6.02 18.77 24.76
N LYS A 62 -7.30 18.50 25.06
CA LYS A 62 -8.46 19.23 24.54
C LYS A 62 -8.40 19.41 23.03
N LEU A 63 -8.23 18.31 22.31
CA LEU A 63 -8.02 18.29 20.86
C LEU A 63 -9.20 18.90 20.09
N ASP A 64 -8.93 19.78 19.13
CA ASP A 64 -9.91 20.25 18.17
C ASP A 64 -10.25 19.16 17.15
N VAL A 65 -9.20 18.49 16.63
CA VAL A 65 -9.31 17.43 15.62
C VAL A 65 -8.52 16.21 16.06
N ALA A 66 -9.13 15.03 15.97
CA ALA A 66 -8.45 13.74 16.12
C ALA A 66 -8.53 12.94 14.82
N ILE A 67 -7.40 12.43 14.37
CA ILE A 67 -7.32 11.63 13.14
C ILE A 67 -7.01 10.18 13.52
N ASP A 68 -7.95 9.29 13.22
CA ASP A 68 -7.79 7.85 13.37
C ASP A 68 -7.06 7.29 12.13
N LEU A 69 -5.83 6.83 12.32
CA LEU A 69 -5.00 6.26 11.26
C LEU A 69 -5.15 4.74 11.12
N MET A 70 -5.95 4.11 11.96
CA MET A 70 -6.08 2.65 12.02
C MET A 70 -7.49 2.17 11.69
N GLY A 71 -8.52 2.85 12.17
CA GLY A 71 -9.90 2.41 12.05
C GLY A 71 -10.08 0.98 12.58
N TYR A 72 -10.71 0.12 11.79
CA TYR A 72 -10.89 -1.29 12.15
C TYR A 72 -9.71 -2.20 11.81
N THR A 73 -8.56 -1.66 11.44
CA THR A 73 -7.35 -2.46 11.19
C THR A 73 -6.54 -2.75 12.46
N ASP A 74 -6.87 -2.09 13.56
CA ASP A 74 -6.25 -2.31 14.86
C ASP A 74 -7.17 -3.11 15.80
N ASP A 75 -6.65 -4.20 16.35
CA ASP A 75 -7.30 -5.02 17.39
C ASP A 75 -7.14 -4.45 18.81
N LYS A 76 -6.44 -3.31 18.98
CA LYS A 76 -6.03 -2.76 20.27
C LYS A 76 -6.81 -1.54 20.77
N ASN A 77 -8.07 -1.41 20.40
CA ASN A 77 -8.97 -0.45 21.02
C ASN A 77 -8.89 1.01 20.56
N VAL A 78 -8.21 1.36 19.46
CA VAL A 78 -8.24 2.72 18.92
C VAL A 78 -9.69 3.16 18.66
N CYS A 79 -10.52 2.31 18.03
CA CYS A 79 -11.95 2.59 17.88
C CYS A 79 -12.69 2.85 19.19
N LYS A 80 -12.25 2.24 20.32
CA LYS A 80 -12.84 2.50 21.65
C LYS A 80 -12.49 3.90 22.17
N LEU A 81 -11.28 4.39 21.89
CA LEU A 81 -10.92 5.79 22.18
C LEU A 81 -11.84 6.74 21.42
N PHE A 82 -11.98 6.56 20.12
CA PHE A 82 -12.83 7.39 19.27
C PHE A 82 -14.32 7.30 19.65
N SER A 83 -14.79 6.16 20.18
CA SER A 83 -16.16 6.02 20.70
C SER A 83 -16.48 6.93 21.89
N LYS A 84 -15.46 7.51 22.55
CA LYS A 84 -15.61 8.42 23.70
C LYS A 84 -15.55 9.90 23.35
N ARG A 85 -15.53 10.23 22.04
CA ARG A 85 -15.50 11.62 21.58
C ARG A 85 -14.32 12.39 22.16
N ILE A 86 -13.11 12.03 21.75
CA ILE A 86 -11.85 12.61 22.26
C ILE A 86 -11.50 13.95 21.63
N ALA A 87 -12.21 14.40 20.59
CA ALA A 87 -12.04 15.69 19.93
C ALA A 87 -13.36 16.24 19.42
N THR A 88 -13.38 17.54 19.09
CA THR A 88 -14.54 18.19 18.47
C THR A 88 -14.88 17.59 17.12
N VAL A 89 -13.84 17.31 16.30
CA VAL A 89 -13.97 16.64 15.00
C VAL A 89 -13.11 15.36 15.02
N GLN A 90 -13.69 14.25 14.62
CA GLN A 90 -13.00 12.96 14.51
C GLN A 90 -13.01 12.49 13.07
N ILE A 91 -11.85 12.08 12.56
CA ILE A 91 -11.63 11.79 11.13
C ILE A 91 -11.03 10.39 10.97
N ASN A 92 -11.63 9.59 10.08
CA ASN A 92 -11.02 8.35 9.59
C ASN A 92 -10.07 8.66 8.41
N TYR A 93 -8.81 8.24 8.50
CA TYR A 93 -7.84 8.46 7.42
C TYR A 93 -6.83 7.33 7.31
N LEU A 94 -6.50 6.98 6.10
CA LEU A 94 -5.36 6.20 5.65
C LEU A 94 -5.46 4.68 5.90
N GLY A 95 -5.50 4.20 7.16
CA GLY A 95 -5.31 2.77 7.47
C GLY A 95 -6.50 1.89 7.14
N TYR A 96 -7.72 2.34 7.44
CA TYR A 96 -8.94 1.61 7.12
C TYR A 96 -9.63 2.19 5.87
N PRO A 97 -9.57 1.49 4.73
CA PRO A 97 -10.08 2.01 3.45
C PRO A 97 -11.58 1.72 3.29
N GLY A 98 -12.42 2.38 4.09
CA GLY A 98 -13.87 2.20 4.04
C GLY A 98 -14.60 2.97 5.13
N THR A 99 -15.94 2.96 5.07
CA THR A 99 -16.77 3.53 6.12
C THR A 99 -16.67 2.72 7.40
N THR A 100 -16.61 3.38 8.55
CA THR A 100 -16.76 2.73 9.85
C THR A 100 -18.23 2.45 10.18
N GLY A 101 -19.17 2.97 9.37
CA GLY A 101 -20.61 2.76 9.53
C GLY A 101 -21.18 3.40 10.79
N CYS A 102 -20.46 4.36 11.38
CA CYS A 102 -20.85 4.98 12.62
C CYS A 102 -20.37 6.44 12.70
N LYS A 103 -21.27 7.39 12.45
CA LYS A 103 -20.98 8.82 12.53
C LYS A 103 -20.55 9.29 13.92
N HIS A 104 -20.85 8.51 14.95
CA HIS A 104 -20.39 8.79 16.30
C HIS A 104 -18.90 8.54 16.50
N LEU A 105 -18.32 7.59 15.74
CA LEU A 105 -16.88 7.33 15.74
C LEU A 105 -16.12 8.40 14.95
N HIS A 106 -16.56 8.67 13.73
CA HIS A 106 -15.90 9.58 12.81
C HIS A 106 -16.94 10.49 12.13
N ASP A 107 -16.73 11.81 12.22
CA ASP A 107 -17.55 12.79 11.51
C ASP A 107 -17.24 12.74 10.01
N CYS A 108 -15.97 12.57 9.68
CA CYS A 108 -15.46 12.62 8.30
C CYS A 108 -14.57 11.43 7.97
N ILE A 109 -14.48 11.13 6.67
CA ILE A 109 -13.47 10.26 6.08
C ILE A 109 -12.68 11.05 5.04
N ILE A 110 -11.33 11.00 5.11
CA ILE A 110 -10.48 11.56 4.06
C ILE A 110 -10.33 10.55 2.94
N ALA A 111 -10.65 10.99 1.72
CA ALA A 111 -10.64 10.19 0.50
C ALA A 111 -10.19 11.03 -0.70
N ASP A 112 -10.38 10.53 -1.90
CA ASP A 112 -10.31 11.26 -3.17
C ASP A 112 -11.49 10.90 -4.09
N LYS A 113 -11.58 11.56 -5.25
CA LYS A 113 -12.68 11.37 -6.21
C LYS A 113 -12.74 9.98 -6.84
N ILE A 114 -11.64 9.21 -6.79
CA ILE A 114 -11.54 7.87 -7.39
C ILE A 114 -11.95 6.82 -6.38
N VAL A 115 -11.40 6.85 -5.16
CA VAL A 115 -11.70 5.84 -4.13
C VAL A 115 -13.13 5.97 -3.61
N ILE A 116 -13.67 7.22 -3.47
CA ILE A 116 -15.09 7.48 -3.17
C ILE A 116 -15.63 8.43 -4.23
N PRO A 117 -16.11 7.95 -5.38
CA PRO A 117 -16.80 8.80 -6.35
C PRO A 117 -18.09 9.35 -5.75
N GLN A 118 -18.55 10.52 -6.22
CA GLN A 118 -19.68 11.26 -5.65
C GLN A 118 -20.94 10.40 -5.46
N HIS A 119 -21.24 9.53 -6.42
CA HIS A 119 -22.42 8.65 -6.35
C HIS A 119 -22.27 7.52 -5.33
N HIS A 120 -21.10 7.29 -4.73
CA HIS A 120 -20.86 6.34 -3.64
C HIS A 120 -21.01 6.96 -2.25
N GLU A 121 -21.10 8.29 -2.10
CA GLU A 121 -21.26 8.95 -0.80
C GLU A 121 -22.46 8.42 0.00
N GLN A 122 -23.53 8.03 -0.69
CA GLN A 122 -24.71 7.48 -0.08
C GLN A 122 -24.48 6.19 0.74
N TYR A 123 -23.32 5.55 0.60
CA TYR A 123 -22.94 4.33 1.33
C TYR A 123 -22.06 4.62 2.55
N TYR A 124 -21.79 5.90 2.85
CA TYR A 124 -20.95 6.33 3.95
C TYR A 124 -21.79 7.08 4.98
N GLU A 125 -21.56 6.79 6.25
CA GLU A 125 -22.16 7.55 7.36
C GLU A 125 -21.35 8.84 7.64
N GLU A 126 -20.03 8.79 7.36
CA GLU A 126 -19.11 9.92 7.52
C GLU A 126 -19.27 10.91 6.37
N ASP A 127 -19.03 12.20 6.63
CA ASP A 127 -18.92 13.20 5.58
C ASP A 127 -17.61 13.00 4.79
N VAL A 128 -17.68 12.94 3.46
CA VAL A 128 -16.51 12.64 2.63
C VAL A 128 -15.72 13.90 2.31
N VAL A 129 -14.50 13.98 2.85
CA VAL A 129 -13.55 15.05 2.54
C VAL A 129 -12.58 14.55 1.46
N ARG A 130 -12.58 15.19 0.29
CA ARG A 130 -11.74 14.76 -0.84
C ARG A 130 -10.47 15.58 -0.95
N LEU A 131 -9.33 14.88 -0.94
CA LEU A 131 -8.08 15.48 -1.39
C LEU A 131 -8.10 15.64 -2.93
N PRO A 132 -7.35 16.61 -3.48
CA PRO A 132 -7.45 16.94 -4.91
C PRO A 132 -7.00 15.82 -5.83
N ASP A 133 -5.93 15.08 -5.49
CA ASP A 133 -5.31 14.10 -6.36
C ASP A 133 -5.47 12.67 -5.83
N CYS A 134 -4.71 12.29 -4.79
CA CYS A 134 -4.75 10.99 -4.17
C CYS A 134 -4.89 11.12 -2.66
N TYR A 135 -5.72 10.28 -2.05
CA TYR A 135 -5.87 10.27 -0.58
C TYR A 135 -4.66 9.64 0.11
N LEU A 136 -3.97 8.74 -0.57
CA LEU A 136 -2.84 8.02 -0.01
C LEU A 136 -1.57 8.85 -0.15
N CYS A 137 -0.99 9.23 0.97
CA CYS A 137 0.26 9.99 1.00
C CYS A 137 1.49 9.09 0.86
N SER A 138 2.59 9.66 0.42
CA SER A 138 3.90 9.02 0.28
C SER A 138 5.01 9.94 0.81
N ASP A 139 6.18 9.38 1.13
CA ASP A 139 7.37 10.16 1.45
C ASP A 139 8.39 10.07 0.32
N ASN A 140 8.73 11.22 -0.25
CA ASN A 140 9.67 11.36 -1.35
C ASN A 140 11.15 11.29 -0.94
N THR A 141 11.46 10.90 0.29
CA THR A 141 12.83 10.74 0.81
C THR A 141 13.24 9.30 1.07
N ASN A 142 12.40 8.33 0.71
CA ASN A 142 12.73 6.92 0.88
C ASN A 142 13.93 6.53 0.04
N ALA A 143 15.01 6.09 0.70
CA ALA A 143 16.22 5.62 0.04
C ALA A 143 15.97 4.27 -0.64
N ILE A 144 16.54 4.12 -1.84
CA ILE A 144 16.58 2.84 -2.57
C ILE A 144 18.01 2.33 -2.47
N ALA A 145 18.21 1.11 -1.97
CA ALA A 145 19.54 0.51 -1.89
C ALA A 145 20.14 0.29 -3.30
N ASP A 146 21.46 0.31 -3.39
CA ASP A 146 22.14 -0.06 -4.63
C ASP A 146 21.98 -1.57 -4.87
N LEU A 147 21.43 -1.93 -6.03
CA LEU A 147 21.26 -3.32 -6.47
C LEU A 147 22.56 -4.13 -6.44
N ASN A 148 23.70 -3.49 -6.66
CA ASN A 148 25.01 -4.14 -6.65
C ASN A 148 25.45 -4.57 -5.24
N ASN A 149 24.87 -3.98 -4.21
CA ASN A 149 25.14 -4.28 -2.80
C ASN A 149 24.16 -5.29 -2.21
N LEU A 150 23.10 -5.64 -2.94
CA LEU A 150 22.20 -6.74 -2.52
C LEU A 150 22.97 -8.05 -2.60
N ASP A 151 22.96 -8.83 -1.53
CA ASP A 151 23.70 -10.09 -1.42
C ASP A 151 23.35 -11.06 -2.57
N THR A 152 24.20 -11.04 -3.61
CA THR A 152 24.05 -11.85 -4.81
C THR A 152 24.75 -13.22 -4.68
N GLN A 153 25.16 -13.62 -3.45
CA GLN A 153 25.96 -14.83 -3.24
C GLN A 153 25.19 -16.14 -3.51
N LYS A 154 23.85 -16.08 -3.64
CA LYS A 154 23.06 -17.22 -4.11
C LYS A 154 22.64 -16.98 -5.56
N PRO A 155 22.78 -18.00 -6.47
CA PRO A 155 22.22 -17.90 -7.82
C PRO A 155 20.75 -17.53 -7.71
N CYS A 156 20.40 -16.32 -8.09
CA CYS A 156 19.02 -15.87 -8.03
C CYS A 156 18.26 -16.47 -9.22
N PRO A 157 17.15 -17.21 -9.01
CA PRO A 157 16.32 -17.71 -10.10
C PRO A 157 15.87 -16.59 -11.06
N LEU A 158 15.89 -15.33 -10.60
CA LEU A 158 15.54 -14.15 -11.38
C LEU A 158 16.50 -13.89 -12.54
N ASP A 159 17.81 -14.23 -12.39
CA ASP A 159 18.83 -13.92 -13.39
C ASP A 159 18.67 -14.69 -14.70
N LYS A 160 17.88 -15.75 -14.69
CA LYS A 160 17.57 -16.60 -15.85
C LYS A 160 16.14 -16.41 -16.37
N ALA A 161 15.36 -15.55 -15.75
CA ALA A 161 13.97 -15.32 -16.16
C ALA A 161 13.91 -14.47 -17.44
N GLY A 162 13.01 -14.84 -18.34
CA GLY A 162 12.73 -14.06 -19.54
C GLY A 162 11.87 -12.83 -19.28
N PHE A 163 10.93 -12.93 -18.34
CA PHE A 163 10.09 -11.82 -17.87
C PHE A 163 9.68 -12.04 -16.42
N ILE A 164 9.76 -11.03 -15.60
CA ILE A 164 9.50 -11.11 -14.17
C ILE A 164 8.23 -10.35 -13.81
N PHE A 165 7.12 -11.08 -13.66
CA PHE A 165 5.95 -10.55 -12.98
C PHE A 165 6.19 -10.56 -11.48
N CYS A 166 5.68 -9.57 -10.76
CA CYS A 166 5.71 -9.62 -9.31
C CYS A 166 4.39 -9.16 -8.68
N CYS A 167 4.14 -9.61 -7.44
CA CYS A 167 3.12 -9.06 -6.56
C CYS A 167 3.62 -9.18 -5.12
N PHE A 168 3.97 -8.04 -4.52
CA PHE A 168 4.46 -8.02 -3.14
C PHE A 168 3.35 -7.65 -2.14
N ASN A 169 2.09 -7.71 -2.57
CA ASN A 169 0.95 -7.65 -1.68
C ASN A 169 0.98 -8.78 -0.65
N ASN A 170 0.34 -8.56 0.49
CA ASN A 170 0.12 -9.65 1.42
C ASN A 170 -0.69 -10.76 0.73
N ILE A 171 -0.25 -12.00 0.87
CA ILE A 171 -0.80 -13.15 0.12
C ILE A 171 -2.28 -13.43 0.40
N TRP A 172 -2.83 -13.00 1.53
CA TRP A 172 -4.27 -13.12 1.80
C TRP A 172 -5.14 -12.26 0.87
N LYS A 173 -4.54 -11.30 0.16
CA LYS A 173 -5.23 -10.51 -0.87
C LYS A 173 -5.41 -11.28 -2.19
N ILE A 174 -4.64 -12.34 -2.40
CA ILE A 174 -4.66 -13.12 -3.64
C ILE A 174 -5.91 -14.01 -3.64
N THR A 175 -6.78 -13.81 -4.62
CA THR A 175 -7.94 -14.68 -4.85
C THR A 175 -7.70 -15.60 -6.05
N SER A 176 -8.61 -16.57 -6.26
CA SER A 176 -8.52 -17.48 -7.41
C SER A 176 -8.60 -16.75 -8.75
N LYS A 177 -9.31 -15.60 -8.81
CA LYS A 177 -9.53 -14.85 -10.06
C LYS A 177 -8.25 -14.32 -10.67
N GLU A 178 -7.52 -13.48 -9.93
CA GLU A 178 -6.22 -12.96 -10.40
C GLU A 178 -5.18 -14.07 -10.52
N PHE A 179 -5.19 -15.05 -9.61
CA PHE A 179 -4.25 -16.15 -9.67
C PHE A 179 -4.43 -16.99 -10.95
N ASP A 180 -5.67 -17.26 -11.38
CA ASP A 180 -5.95 -17.94 -12.65
C ASP A 180 -5.41 -17.17 -13.85
N ILE A 181 -5.53 -15.83 -13.85
CA ILE A 181 -4.96 -14.98 -14.90
C ILE A 181 -3.42 -15.06 -14.87
N TRP A 182 -2.81 -14.95 -13.69
CA TRP A 182 -1.35 -15.02 -13.56
C TRP A 182 -0.80 -16.36 -14.05
N MET A 183 -1.49 -17.47 -13.79
CA MET A 183 -1.10 -18.78 -14.31
C MET A 183 -1.26 -18.85 -15.85
N ARG A 184 -2.29 -18.23 -16.43
CA ARG A 184 -2.41 -18.15 -17.90
C ARG A 184 -1.30 -17.31 -18.51
N LEU A 185 -0.93 -16.18 -17.88
CA LEU A 185 0.21 -15.36 -18.31
C LEU A 185 1.51 -16.15 -18.27
N LEU A 186 1.78 -16.88 -17.17
CA LEU A 186 2.96 -17.76 -17.10
C LEU A 186 2.93 -18.83 -18.18
N LYS A 187 1.77 -19.41 -18.48
CA LYS A 187 1.65 -20.44 -19.53
C LYS A 187 1.94 -19.89 -20.92
N LYS A 188 1.46 -18.67 -21.23
CA LYS A 188 1.68 -17.99 -22.53
C LYS A 188 3.13 -17.56 -22.73
N ASN A 189 3.86 -17.30 -21.63
CA ASN A 189 5.22 -16.76 -21.66
C ASN A 189 6.22 -17.75 -21.03
N PRO A 190 6.71 -18.77 -21.81
CA PRO A 190 7.72 -19.69 -21.33
C PRO A 190 8.97 -18.95 -20.83
N GLY A 191 9.53 -19.39 -19.69
CA GLY A 191 10.67 -18.72 -19.06
C GLY A 191 10.34 -17.52 -18.16
N SER A 192 9.10 -17.02 -18.17
CA SER A 192 8.68 -16.00 -17.18
C SER A 192 8.46 -16.62 -15.81
N ILE A 193 8.55 -15.80 -14.79
CA ILE A 193 8.31 -16.18 -13.39
C ILE A 193 7.30 -15.20 -12.75
N LEU A 194 6.71 -15.65 -11.63
CA LEU A 194 5.90 -14.82 -10.76
C LEU A 194 6.62 -14.70 -9.41
N TRP A 195 7.01 -13.49 -9.04
CA TRP A 195 7.72 -13.22 -7.80
C TRP A 195 6.76 -12.63 -6.77
N LEU A 196 6.49 -13.40 -5.74
CA LEU A 196 5.57 -13.09 -4.66
C LEU A 196 6.34 -12.80 -3.38
N ARG A 197 5.67 -12.22 -2.39
CA ARG A 197 6.21 -12.08 -1.04
C ARG A 197 5.45 -12.96 -0.07
N SER A 198 6.15 -13.83 0.63
CA SER A 198 5.61 -14.57 1.77
C SER A 198 6.73 -15.16 2.62
N ASP A 199 6.52 -15.16 3.89
CA ASP A 199 7.29 -15.83 4.96
C ASP A 199 6.47 -16.97 5.61
N LEU A 200 5.23 -17.19 5.14
CA LEU A 200 4.33 -18.24 5.61
C LEU A 200 4.47 -19.51 4.76
N GLU A 201 5.19 -20.50 5.26
CA GLU A 201 5.47 -21.76 4.54
C GLU A 201 4.20 -22.47 4.05
N THR A 202 3.15 -22.52 4.88
CA THR A 202 1.87 -23.13 4.50
C THR A 202 1.22 -22.45 3.29
N ALA A 203 1.29 -21.13 3.23
CA ALA A 203 0.73 -20.37 2.11
C ALA A 203 1.58 -20.55 0.84
N ILE A 204 2.90 -20.59 0.97
CA ILE A 204 3.83 -20.90 -0.13
C ILE A 204 3.49 -22.27 -0.73
N GLN A 205 3.35 -23.29 0.11
CA GLN A 205 3.01 -24.65 -0.34
C GLN A 205 1.64 -24.68 -1.03
N ASN A 206 0.63 -24.02 -0.48
CA ASN A 206 -0.69 -23.96 -1.09
C ASN A 206 -0.65 -23.29 -2.47
N LEU A 207 0.03 -22.14 -2.62
CA LEU A 207 0.14 -21.47 -3.92
C LEU A 207 0.91 -22.34 -4.95
N LYS A 208 1.94 -23.07 -4.52
CA LYS A 208 2.64 -24.04 -5.39
C LYS A 208 1.74 -25.19 -5.83
N LEU A 209 0.89 -25.71 -4.94
CA LEU A 209 -0.11 -26.73 -5.28
C LEU A 209 -1.14 -26.20 -6.28
N GLU A 210 -1.63 -24.97 -6.06
CA GLU A 210 -2.57 -24.31 -6.96
C GLU A 210 -1.97 -24.05 -8.36
N ALA A 211 -0.67 -23.69 -8.44
CA ALA A 211 0.03 -23.55 -9.70
C ALA A 211 0.12 -24.91 -10.43
N LYS A 212 0.50 -25.98 -9.71
CA LYS A 212 0.55 -27.33 -10.26
C LYS A 212 -0.81 -27.80 -10.77
N ALA A 213 -1.89 -27.52 -10.06
CA ALA A 213 -3.27 -27.84 -10.47
C ALA A 213 -3.64 -27.15 -11.80
N ARG A 214 -3.01 -26.02 -12.13
CA ARG A 214 -3.18 -25.26 -13.39
C ARG A 214 -2.15 -25.61 -14.45
N ASN A 215 -1.39 -26.69 -14.26
CA ASN A 215 -0.32 -27.16 -15.14
C ASN A 215 0.84 -26.15 -15.31
N ILE A 216 1.14 -25.41 -14.26
CA ILE A 216 2.33 -24.55 -14.17
C ILE A 216 3.36 -25.23 -13.25
N ASN A 217 4.64 -25.22 -13.68
CA ASN A 217 5.72 -25.69 -12.81
C ASN A 217 5.80 -24.79 -11.56
N PRO A 218 5.63 -25.34 -10.34
CA PRO A 218 5.67 -24.58 -9.09
C PRO A 218 6.98 -23.80 -8.85
N ASP A 219 8.09 -24.21 -9.46
CA ASP A 219 9.38 -23.52 -9.35
C ASP A 219 9.41 -22.17 -10.08
N ARG A 220 8.39 -21.88 -10.87
CA ARG A 220 8.18 -20.54 -11.49
C ARG A 220 7.54 -19.54 -10.54
N LEU A 221 7.07 -19.98 -9.37
CA LEU A 221 6.66 -19.13 -8.28
C LEU A 221 7.84 -18.93 -7.33
N ILE A 222 8.39 -17.74 -7.32
CA ILE A 222 9.51 -17.35 -6.44
C ILE A 222 8.94 -16.57 -5.27
N PHE A 223 9.47 -16.77 -4.07
CA PHE A 223 8.99 -16.08 -2.87
C PHE A 223 10.12 -15.25 -2.26
N ALA A 224 9.85 -13.96 -2.09
CA ALA A 224 10.75 -13.01 -1.47
C ALA A 224 10.58 -13.05 0.05
N GLU A 225 11.68 -13.12 0.77
CA GLU A 225 11.73 -12.98 2.22
C GLU A 225 11.55 -11.52 2.65
N LYS A 226 11.23 -11.31 3.92
CA LYS A 226 11.20 -9.99 4.53
C LYS A 226 12.61 -9.40 4.57
N THR A 227 12.74 -8.14 4.22
CA THR A 227 13.99 -7.39 4.26
C THR A 227 13.72 -5.95 4.70
N ASP A 228 14.76 -5.13 4.87
CA ASP A 228 14.56 -3.71 5.16
C ASP A 228 13.92 -2.96 3.97
N MET A 229 13.48 -1.72 4.23
CA MET A 229 12.74 -0.93 3.23
C MET A 229 13.60 -0.57 2.01
N ALA A 230 14.86 -0.20 2.21
CA ALA A 230 15.73 0.21 1.11
C ALA A 230 16.02 -0.95 0.15
N GLU A 231 16.28 -2.14 0.68
CA GLU A 231 16.42 -3.37 -0.10
C GLU A 231 15.10 -3.80 -0.74
N HIS A 232 13.99 -3.63 0.00
CA HIS A 232 12.65 -3.92 -0.55
C HIS A 232 12.35 -3.03 -1.75
N LEU A 233 12.66 -1.76 -1.71
CA LEU A 233 12.53 -0.85 -2.86
C LEU A 233 13.47 -1.26 -4.00
N ALA A 234 14.72 -1.57 -3.70
CA ALA A 234 15.69 -1.98 -4.72
C ALA A 234 15.27 -3.26 -5.47
N ARG A 235 14.66 -4.26 -4.78
CA ARG A 235 14.21 -5.48 -5.44
C ARG A 235 13.15 -5.26 -6.51
N HIS A 236 12.30 -4.24 -6.38
CA HIS A 236 11.30 -3.91 -7.40
C HIS A 236 11.96 -3.61 -8.76
N GLN A 237 13.17 -3.06 -8.78
CA GLN A 237 13.90 -2.75 -10.02
C GLN A 237 14.30 -4.01 -10.81
N LYS A 238 14.30 -5.19 -10.18
CA LYS A 238 14.55 -6.48 -10.86
C LYS A 238 13.30 -7.03 -11.54
N ALA A 239 12.11 -6.52 -11.22
CA ALA A 239 10.86 -6.96 -11.83
C ALA A 239 10.53 -6.13 -13.08
N ASP A 240 9.68 -6.71 -13.94
CA ASP A 240 9.23 -6.04 -15.16
C ASP A 240 7.86 -5.40 -15.01
N LEU A 241 6.92 -6.09 -14.34
CA LEU A 241 5.55 -5.61 -14.15
C LEU A 241 5.01 -6.10 -12.80
N PHE A 242 4.45 -5.17 -12.03
CA PHE A 242 3.70 -5.50 -10.83
C PHE A 242 2.24 -5.83 -11.20
N LEU A 243 1.78 -7.02 -10.84
CA LEU A 243 0.41 -7.48 -11.04
C LEU A 243 -0.40 -7.27 -9.77
N ASP A 244 -1.34 -6.34 -9.79
CA ASP A 244 -2.15 -6.01 -8.62
C ASP A 244 -3.28 -7.01 -8.36
N THR A 245 -3.72 -7.12 -7.12
CA THR A 245 -4.85 -7.93 -6.64
C THR A 245 -6.18 -7.20 -6.80
N PHE A 246 -7.30 -7.92 -6.99
CA PHE A 246 -8.57 -7.33 -7.44
C PHE A 246 -9.47 -6.86 -6.31
N ALA A 247 -9.73 -7.72 -5.33
CA ALA A 247 -10.68 -7.42 -4.27
C ALA A 247 -10.17 -6.34 -3.30
N TYR A 248 -8.86 -6.33 -3.09
CA TYR A 248 -8.13 -5.38 -2.28
C TYR A 248 -6.81 -5.04 -2.99
N ASN A 249 -6.73 -3.89 -3.62
CA ASN A 249 -5.56 -3.48 -4.39
C ASN A 249 -4.30 -3.33 -3.52
N ALA A 250 -3.17 -3.17 -4.18
CA ALA A 250 -1.95 -2.65 -3.61
C ALA A 250 -2.18 -1.19 -3.17
N HIS A 251 -1.85 -0.88 -1.93
CA HIS A 251 -1.86 0.47 -1.38
C HIS A 251 -0.41 0.94 -1.23
N ALA A 252 0.17 0.88 -0.03
CA ALA A 252 1.58 1.20 0.18
C ALA A 252 2.52 0.41 -0.75
N THR A 253 2.20 -0.86 -1.05
CA THR A 253 3.00 -1.70 -1.96
C THR A 253 2.97 -1.21 -3.42
N ALA A 254 1.90 -0.53 -3.87
CA ALA A 254 1.89 0.14 -5.17
C ALA A 254 2.75 1.40 -5.16
N LEU A 255 2.69 2.20 -4.08
CA LEU A 255 3.57 3.36 -3.92
C LEU A 255 5.04 2.94 -3.95
N ASP A 256 5.41 1.88 -3.23
CA ASP A 256 6.77 1.33 -3.19
C ASP A 256 7.24 0.90 -4.60
N ALA A 257 6.37 0.19 -5.35
CA ALA A 257 6.67 -0.24 -6.72
C ALA A 257 6.89 0.95 -7.67
N LEU A 258 5.98 1.92 -7.67
CA LEU A 258 6.07 3.11 -8.51
C LEU A 258 7.26 3.99 -8.12
N TRP A 259 7.52 4.14 -6.82
CA TRP A 259 8.70 4.85 -6.32
C TRP A 259 10.00 4.21 -6.79
N ALA A 260 10.07 2.89 -6.83
CA ALA A 260 11.21 2.14 -7.35
C ALA A 260 11.33 2.16 -8.89
N GLY A 261 10.32 2.69 -9.60
CA GLY A 261 10.30 2.75 -11.07
C GLY A 261 9.66 1.51 -11.72
N LEU A 262 8.92 0.70 -10.97
CA LEU A 262 8.23 -0.49 -11.48
C LEU A 262 6.78 -0.15 -11.82
N PRO A 263 6.32 -0.34 -13.08
CA PRO A 263 4.93 -0.17 -13.45
C PRO A 263 4.00 -1.14 -12.72
N VAL A 264 2.85 -0.64 -12.27
CA VAL A 264 1.79 -1.41 -11.62
C VAL A 264 0.59 -1.50 -12.56
N LEU A 265 0.14 -2.72 -12.85
CA LEU A 265 -1.10 -2.96 -13.58
C LEU A 265 -2.20 -3.31 -12.57
N THR A 266 -3.29 -2.53 -12.55
CA THR A 266 -4.41 -2.73 -11.63
C THR A 266 -5.73 -2.92 -12.35
N MET A 267 -6.68 -3.57 -11.68
CA MET A 267 -8.09 -3.61 -12.10
C MET A 267 -8.94 -2.85 -11.09
N GLN A 268 -9.63 -1.81 -11.58
CA GLN A 268 -10.52 -1.00 -10.75
C GLN A 268 -11.80 -1.78 -10.42
N GLY A 269 -12.07 -1.93 -9.13
CA GLY A 269 -13.32 -2.53 -8.65
C GLY A 269 -14.36 -1.50 -8.21
N ASN A 270 -15.33 -1.95 -7.40
CA ASN A 270 -16.51 -1.17 -7.02
C ASN A 270 -16.48 -0.66 -5.56
N ASN A 271 -15.54 -1.11 -4.74
CA ASN A 271 -15.40 -0.66 -3.35
C ASN A 271 -14.09 0.11 -3.14
N PHE A 272 -13.98 0.82 -2.03
CA PHE A 272 -12.83 1.65 -1.72
C PHE A 272 -11.50 0.89 -1.90
N PRO A 273 -11.25 -0.26 -1.22
CA PRO A 273 -9.94 -0.92 -1.30
C PRO A 273 -9.59 -1.46 -2.69
N SER A 274 -10.57 -1.70 -3.57
CA SER A 274 -10.36 -2.13 -4.95
C SER A 274 -10.25 -0.98 -5.96
N ARG A 275 -10.22 0.25 -5.50
CA ARG A 275 -10.07 1.48 -6.32
C ARG A 275 -8.78 2.24 -6.01
N VAL A 276 -8.07 1.83 -4.97
CA VAL A 276 -6.86 2.52 -4.51
C VAL A 276 -5.75 2.46 -5.56
N GLY A 277 -5.54 1.32 -6.21
CA GLY A 277 -4.58 1.21 -7.31
C GLY A 277 -4.86 2.21 -8.43
N SER A 278 -6.14 2.40 -8.76
CA SER A 278 -6.56 3.39 -9.79
C SER A 278 -6.31 4.83 -9.34
N SER A 279 -6.53 5.15 -8.07
CA SER A 279 -6.23 6.47 -7.52
C SER A 279 -4.74 6.78 -7.61
N ILE A 280 -3.90 5.86 -7.14
CA ILE A 280 -2.44 5.99 -7.18
C ILE A 280 -1.93 6.15 -8.62
N LEU A 281 -2.39 5.31 -9.56
CA LEU A 281 -1.97 5.37 -10.95
C LEU A 281 -2.42 6.65 -11.65
N SER A 282 -3.60 7.17 -11.30
CA SER A 282 -4.06 8.47 -11.83
C SER A 282 -3.18 9.62 -11.36
N ALA A 283 -2.81 9.62 -10.08
CA ALA A 283 -1.89 10.63 -9.51
C ALA A 283 -0.46 10.49 -10.04
N ALA A 284 -0.04 9.26 -10.39
CA ALA A 284 1.24 8.97 -11.05
C ALA A 284 1.25 9.28 -12.56
N GLU A 285 0.15 9.79 -13.12
CA GLU A 285 -0.01 10.05 -14.56
C GLU A 285 0.15 8.81 -15.45
N LEU A 286 -0.36 7.65 -14.97
CA LEU A 286 -0.32 6.35 -15.65
C LEU A 286 -1.72 5.72 -15.82
N PRO A 287 -2.74 6.46 -16.30
CA PRO A 287 -4.09 5.93 -16.37
C PRO A 287 -4.24 4.73 -17.33
N GLU A 288 -3.33 4.55 -18.29
CA GLU A 288 -3.30 3.42 -19.22
C GLU A 288 -2.99 2.08 -18.58
N LEU A 289 -2.56 2.07 -17.31
CA LEU A 289 -2.35 0.86 -16.49
C LEU A 289 -3.55 0.53 -15.59
N ILE A 290 -4.64 1.28 -15.73
CA ILE A 290 -5.91 1.01 -15.05
C ILE A 290 -6.81 0.24 -16.02
N THR A 291 -7.27 -0.93 -15.60
CA THR A 291 -8.22 -1.76 -16.34
C THR A 291 -9.55 -1.87 -15.58
N THR A 292 -10.61 -2.28 -16.26
CA THR A 292 -11.96 -2.36 -15.68
C THR A 292 -12.56 -3.77 -15.76
N SER A 293 -11.85 -4.70 -16.39
CA SER A 293 -12.26 -6.09 -16.49
C SER A 293 -11.07 -7.04 -16.43
N GLU A 294 -11.33 -8.29 -16.04
CA GLU A 294 -10.33 -9.38 -16.01
C GLU A 294 -9.70 -9.59 -17.41
N HIS A 295 -10.50 -9.47 -18.46
CA HIS A 295 -10.03 -9.61 -19.83
C HIS A 295 -9.08 -8.48 -20.23
N GLU A 296 -9.41 -7.23 -19.91
CA GLU A 296 -8.52 -6.09 -20.17
C GLU A 296 -7.22 -6.22 -19.38
N TYR A 297 -7.29 -6.63 -18.12
CA TYR A 297 -6.12 -6.84 -17.27
C TYR A 297 -5.18 -7.91 -17.85
N GLU A 298 -5.71 -9.09 -18.23
CA GLU A 298 -4.91 -10.14 -18.86
C GLU A 298 -4.33 -9.69 -20.21
N SER A 299 -5.14 -9.04 -21.04
CA SER A 299 -4.72 -8.56 -22.35
C SER A 299 -3.65 -7.48 -22.24
N LYS A 300 -3.79 -6.53 -21.29
CA LYS A 300 -2.81 -5.47 -21.06
C LYS A 300 -1.49 -6.03 -20.53
N ALA A 301 -1.54 -6.97 -19.58
CA ALA A 301 -0.35 -7.66 -19.08
C ALA A 301 0.40 -8.38 -20.22
N GLN A 302 -0.31 -9.13 -21.06
CA GLN A 302 0.30 -9.81 -22.19
C GLN A 302 0.86 -8.81 -23.21
N TRP A 303 0.12 -7.74 -23.51
CA TRP A 303 0.58 -6.71 -24.43
C TRP A 303 1.90 -6.07 -23.99
N LEU A 304 2.07 -5.82 -22.68
CA LEU A 304 3.32 -5.28 -22.13
C LEU A 304 4.49 -6.27 -22.23
N VAL A 305 4.23 -7.57 -22.14
CA VAL A 305 5.25 -8.59 -22.42
C VAL A 305 5.70 -8.56 -23.87
N ASP A 306 4.74 -8.41 -24.80
CA ASP A 306 4.98 -8.45 -26.24
C ASP A 306 5.59 -7.14 -26.77
N HIS A 307 5.52 -6.03 -25.99
CA HIS A 307 5.99 -4.69 -26.34
C HIS A 307 7.01 -4.14 -25.32
N PRO A 308 8.22 -4.69 -25.25
CA PRO A 308 9.21 -4.31 -24.24
C PRO A 308 9.66 -2.85 -24.32
N ASP A 309 9.57 -2.23 -25.49
CA ASP A 309 9.90 -0.81 -25.67
C ASP A 309 8.87 0.11 -24.98
N GLU A 310 7.59 -0.24 -25.04
CA GLU A 310 6.53 0.47 -24.33
C GLU A 310 6.67 0.33 -22.81
N LEU A 311 7.00 -0.89 -22.34
CA LEU A 311 7.27 -1.13 -20.93
C LEU A 311 8.47 -0.30 -20.45
N ARG A 312 9.52 -0.18 -21.25
CA ARG A 312 10.69 0.66 -20.97
C ARG A 312 10.31 2.13 -20.86
N GLN A 313 9.50 2.64 -21.82
CA GLN A 313 9.01 4.02 -21.78
C GLN A 313 8.19 4.31 -20.52
N LEU A 314 7.37 3.35 -20.04
CA LEU A 314 6.64 3.45 -18.77
C LEU A 314 7.59 3.57 -17.58
N LYS A 315 8.62 2.71 -17.52
CA LYS A 315 9.66 2.75 -16.47
C LYS A 315 10.41 4.10 -16.48
N ASP A 316 10.83 4.56 -17.65
CA ASP A 316 11.54 5.84 -17.82
C ASP A 316 10.66 7.04 -17.39
N ARG A 317 9.37 7.01 -17.75
CA ARG A 317 8.40 8.03 -17.33
C ARG A 317 8.23 8.07 -15.83
N LEU A 318 8.10 6.92 -15.17
CA LEU A 318 8.03 6.81 -13.71
C LEU A 318 9.25 7.45 -13.04
N ILE A 319 10.45 7.09 -13.48
CA ILE A 319 11.70 7.62 -12.91
C ILE A 319 11.78 9.14 -13.11
N LYS A 320 11.43 9.63 -14.31
CA LYS A 320 11.47 11.05 -14.66
C LYS A 320 10.47 11.88 -13.86
N ASN A 321 9.28 11.33 -13.61
CA ASN A 321 8.17 12.04 -12.97
C ASN A 321 8.11 11.83 -11.45
N ARG A 322 8.93 10.95 -10.89
CA ARG A 322 8.95 10.55 -9.47
C ARG A 322 8.80 11.71 -8.47
N LEU A 323 9.44 12.86 -8.73
CA LEU A 323 9.40 14.04 -7.85
C LEU A 323 8.46 15.15 -8.35
N LYS A 324 7.68 14.90 -9.42
CA LYS A 324 6.84 15.91 -10.08
C LYS A 324 5.36 15.57 -10.04
N CYS A 325 5.02 14.28 -9.94
CA CYS A 325 3.64 13.85 -9.82
C CYS A 325 3.09 14.09 -8.40
N SER A 326 1.77 14.02 -8.27
CA SER A 326 1.05 14.29 -7.03
C SER A 326 1.04 13.10 -6.04
N LEU A 327 2.07 12.24 -6.08
CA LEU A 327 2.23 11.12 -5.16
C LEU A 327 3.25 11.41 -4.07
#